data_b21d7783ce9c1ec7436a588df5dc065a
#
_entry.id   b21d7783ce9c1ec7436a588df5dc065a
#
_cell.length_a   1.000
_cell.length_b   1.000
_cell.length_c   1.000
_cell.angle_alpha   90.00
_cell.angle_beta   90.00
_cell.angle_gamma   90.00
#
_symmetry.space_group_name_H-M   'P 1'
#
loop_
_entity.id
_entity.type
_entity.pdbx_description
1 polymer ?
#
loop_
_entity_poly.entity_id
_entity_poly.type
_entity_poly.pdbx_seq_one_letter_code
_entity_poly.pdbx_strand_id
1 'polypeptide(L)'
;AEAPSAASTRTASRDAIQALQLDRLKHSLAHAYENVPAYRAKFDAAGVHPSELQSLADLAKFPFTTKADLRDNYPFGMFAVPQDRVARIHASSGTTGKPTVVGYTLADIDTWAGLVARSIRAAGARRGDKVHVSYGYGLFTGGLGAHYGVERAGLTAIPFGGGQTERQVQLIRDFQPQIIMVTPSYMLAIADEFERQGMDPAASSLQIGIFGAEPWTPEMRAAIEARMGLSAVDIYGLSEVMGPGVASECAETKDGPTIWEDHFYPEIIDPNTGEVLPDGEFGELVFTSLTKEAMPVVRYRTRDLTRLLPGTARPGFRRMEKITGRCDDMMIVRGVNVFPSQIEELILKHAALSPHYQCVLGKEGPLDTLTVRIEAALAAPADAAKSASSHLARDIKSLIGVTAAIETLASGGIERSVGKARRVVDLRRT
;
A
#
# COMPACT_ATOMS: atom_id res chain seq x y z
N ALA A 1 17.30 12.38 19.19
CA ALA A 1 16.92 11.24 20.03
C ALA A 1 17.05 9.96 19.20
N GLU A 2 17.72 8.94 19.71
CA GLU A 2 17.83 7.64 19.03
C GLU A 2 16.45 7.03 18.82
N ALA A 3 16.23 6.43 17.66
CA ALA A 3 14.99 5.71 17.39
C ALA A 3 14.84 4.54 18.36
N PRO A 4 13.62 4.29 18.89
CA PRO A 4 13.40 3.17 19.81
C PRO A 4 13.83 1.84 19.17
N SER A 5 14.54 1.01 19.92
CA SER A 5 14.90 -0.33 19.47
C SER A 5 13.64 -1.19 19.24
N ALA A 6 13.75 -2.28 18.49
CA ALA A 6 12.62 -3.19 18.25
C ALA A 6 11.98 -3.72 19.56
N ALA A 7 12.76 -3.85 20.63
CA ALA A 7 12.27 -4.21 21.97
C ALA A 7 11.52 -3.06 22.63
N SER A 8 11.98 -1.81 22.48
CA SER A 8 11.33 -0.62 23.07
C SER A 8 10.00 -0.26 22.40
N THR A 9 9.78 -0.63 21.13
CA THR A 9 8.49 -0.39 20.46
C THR A 9 7.35 -1.27 21.01
N ARG A 10 7.65 -2.41 21.63
CA ARG A 10 6.63 -3.26 22.27
C ARG A 10 6.11 -2.67 23.59
N THR A 11 6.94 -1.87 24.27
CA THR A 11 6.65 -1.37 25.63
C THR A 11 6.48 0.14 25.70
N ALA A 12 6.66 0.85 24.60
CA ALA A 12 6.47 2.30 24.56
C ALA A 12 5.05 2.69 24.98
N SER A 13 4.92 3.68 25.84
CA SER A 13 3.62 4.26 26.19
C SER A 13 3.13 5.22 25.11
N ARG A 14 1.84 5.44 25.03
CA ARG A 14 1.26 6.42 24.12
C ARG A 14 1.81 7.83 24.34
N ASP A 15 1.93 8.24 25.60
CA ASP A 15 2.45 9.57 25.97
C ASP A 15 3.91 9.76 25.52
N ALA A 16 4.75 8.73 25.66
CA ALA A 16 6.13 8.77 25.20
C ALA A 16 6.23 8.92 23.67
N ILE A 17 5.36 8.21 22.93
CA ILE A 17 5.29 8.35 21.47
C ILE A 17 4.80 9.74 21.08
N GLN A 18 3.77 10.28 21.73
CA GLN A 18 3.25 11.63 21.43
C GLN A 18 4.29 12.72 21.72
N ALA A 19 5.05 12.61 22.81
CA ALA A 19 6.12 13.54 23.13
C ALA A 19 7.24 13.51 22.06
N LEU A 20 7.63 12.31 21.63
CA LEU A 20 8.61 12.13 20.56
C LEU A 20 8.09 12.69 19.22
N GLN A 21 6.83 12.46 18.90
CA GLN A 21 6.18 12.99 17.70
C GLN A 21 6.22 14.52 17.67
N LEU A 22 5.88 15.16 18.78
CA LEU A 22 5.87 16.63 18.86
C LEU A 22 7.28 17.21 18.63
N ASP A 23 8.28 16.63 19.28
CA ASP A 23 9.68 17.05 19.11
C ASP A 23 10.13 16.92 17.64
N ARG A 24 9.87 15.77 17.04
CA ARG A 24 10.23 15.48 15.64
C ARG A 24 9.44 16.30 14.64
N LEU A 25 8.14 16.56 14.90
CA LEU A 25 7.32 17.44 14.07
C LEU A 25 7.87 18.87 14.03
N LYS A 26 8.24 19.42 15.18
CA LYS A 26 8.86 20.78 15.25
C LYS A 26 10.10 20.85 14.35
N HIS A 27 10.95 19.85 14.45
CA HIS A 27 12.16 19.77 13.62
C HIS A 27 11.82 19.59 12.13
N SER A 28 10.91 18.68 11.78
CA SER A 28 10.55 18.38 10.40
C SER A 28 9.88 19.57 9.70
N LEU A 29 8.98 20.29 10.39
CA LEU A 29 8.34 21.46 9.82
C LEU A 29 9.35 22.62 9.62
N ALA A 30 10.23 22.85 10.59
CA ALA A 30 11.30 23.86 10.46
C ALA A 30 12.22 23.50 9.28
N HIS A 31 12.65 22.26 9.18
CA HIS A 31 13.49 21.77 8.09
C HIS A 31 12.82 21.94 6.70
N ALA A 32 11.54 21.62 6.58
CA ALA A 32 10.77 21.82 5.35
C ALA A 32 10.65 23.32 5.00
N TYR A 33 10.32 24.16 5.97
CA TYR A 33 10.15 25.60 5.76
C TYR A 33 11.46 26.28 5.36
N GLU A 34 12.56 25.95 6.03
CA GLU A 34 13.87 26.56 5.81
C GLU A 34 14.48 26.18 4.47
N ASN A 35 14.29 24.93 4.02
CA ASN A 35 15.05 24.35 2.92
C ASN A 35 14.23 24.10 1.65
N VAL A 36 12.88 24.11 1.72
CA VAL A 36 12.02 23.87 0.55
C VAL A 36 11.19 25.12 0.24
N PRO A 37 11.53 25.86 -0.82
CA PRO A 37 10.81 27.10 -1.19
C PRO A 37 9.31 26.90 -1.36
N ALA A 38 8.86 25.76 -1.89
CA ALA A 38 7.46 25.44 -2.05
C ALA A 38 6.72 25.34 -0.70
N TYR A 39 7.33 24.75 0.34
CA TYR A 39 6.74 24.72 1.69
C TYR A 39 6.70 26.10 2.32
N ARG A 40 7.80 26.87 2.20
CA ARG A 40 7.82 28.25 2.70
C ARG A 40 6.68 29.07 2.11
N ALA A 41 6.55 29.07 0.79
CA ALA A 41 5.48 29.81 0.11
C ALA A 41 4.07 29.36 0.56
N LYS A 42 3.85 28.06 0.75
CA LYS A 42 2.56 27.54 1.21
C LYS A 42 2.26 27.95 2.66
N PHE A 43 3.24 27.90 3.55
CA PHE A 43 3.06 28.25 4.95
C PHE A 43 2.83 29.76 5.09
N ASP A 44 3.61 30.58 4.40
CA ASP A 44 3.45 32.04 4.38
C ASP A 44 2.07 32.41 3.82
N ALA A 45 1.62 31.79 2.75
CA ALA A 45 0.29 32.03 2.17
C ALA A 45 -0.85 31.62 3.11
N ALA A 46 -0.64 30.60 3.93
CA ALA A 46 -1.59 30.18 4.96
C ALA A 46 -1.49 30.99 6.26
N GLY A 47 -0.51 31.90 6.36
CA GLY A 47 -0.28 32.72 7.55
C GLY A 47 0.19 31.90 8.75
N VAL A 48 0.91 30.80 8.53
CA VAL A 48 1.40 29.90 9.60
C VAL A 48 2.93 29.78 9.55
N HIS A 49 3.55 29.66 10.72
CA HIS A 49 5.00 29.47 10.84
C HIS A 49 5.30 28.24 11.71
N PRO A 50 6.36 27.47 11.44
CA PRO A 50 6.72 26.27 12.23
C PRO A 50 6.81 26.49 13.73
N SER A 51 7.19 27.70 14.19
CA SER A 51 7.25 28.03 15.62
C SER A 51 5.88 28.06 16.32
N GLU A 52 4.78 28.07 15.57
CA GLU A 52 3.42 28.01 16.12
C GLU A 52 2.99 26.59 16.49
N LEU A 53 3.75 25.57 16.13
CA LEU A 53 3.49 24.19 16.51
C LEU A 53 3.89 23.97 17.99
N GLN A 54 2.94 24.15 18.90
CA GLN A 54 3.15 23.93 20.34
C GLN A 54 2.58 22.61 20.84
N SER A 55 1.59 22.08 20.13
CA SER A 55 0.95 20.77 20.38
C SER A 55 0.75 20.01 19.06
N LEU A 56 0.48 18.70 19.15
CA LEU A 56 0.16 17.87 17.96
C LEU A 56 -1.06 18.41 17.20
N ALA A 57 -2.05 18.96 17.92
CA ALA A 57 -3.27 19.52 17.32
C ALA A 57 -3.00 20.75 16.44
N ASP A 58 -1.93 21.48 16.71
CA ASP A 58 -1.57 22.67 15.91
C ASP A 58 -1.17 22.31 14.48
N LEU A 59 -0.84 21.04 14.21
CA LEU A 59 -0.50 20.58 12.85
C LEU A 59 -1.66 20.84 11.87
N ALA A 60 -2.90 20.80 12.33
CA ALA A 60 -4.09 21.06 11.51
C ALA A 60 -4.11 22.48 10.89
N LYS A 61 -3.35 23.44 11.43
CA LYS A 61 -3.23 24.79 10.90
C LYS A 61 -2.40 24.86 9.61
N PHE A 62 -1.53 23.86 9.40
CA PHE A 62 -0.61 23.84 8.25
C PHE A 62 -1.31 23.28 7.00
N PRO A 63 -0.98 23.82 5.80
CA PRO A 63 -1.62 23.36 4.57
C PRO A 63 -1.21 21.95 4.18
N PHE A 64 -2.09 21.28 3.43
CA PHE A 64 -1.81 19.97 2.87
C PHE A 64 -0.78 19.99 1.75
N THR A 65 -0.05 18.90 1.63
CA THR A 65 0.72 18.56 0.44
C THR A 65 -0.06 17.54 -0.38
N THR A 66 -0.08 17.73 -1.69
CA THR A 66 -0.76 16.84 -2.64
C THR A 66 0.22 16.27 -3.65
N LYS A 67 -0.22 15.28 -4.41
CA LYS A 67 0.57 14.75 -5.54
C LYS A 67 0.83 15.80 -6.62
N ALA A 68 -0.06 16.79 -6.76
CA ALA A 68 0.12 17.91 -7.66
C ALA A 68 1.32 18.77 -7.24
N ASP A 69 1.46 19.09 -5.95
CA ASP A 69 2.61 19.85 -5.44
C ASP A 69 3.94 19.17 -5.80
N LEU A 70 4.01 17.84 -5.71
CA LEU A 70 5.22 17.09 -6.05
C LEU A 70 5.53 17.14 -7.55
N ARG A 71 4.50 17.11 -8.40
CA ARG A 71 4.65 17.18 -9.86
C ARG A 71 4.98 18.59 -10.36
N ASP A 72 4.39 19.59 -9.73
CA ASP A 72 4.63 21.02 -10.09
C ASP A 72 6.05 21.46 -9.75
N ASN A 73 6.65 20.78 -8.75
CA ASN A 73 8.04 21.00 -8.33
C ASN A 73 9.01 19.94 -8.88
N TYR A 74 8.62 19.23 -9.94
CA TYR A 74 9.47 18.23 -10.62
C TYR A 74 10.73 18.89 -11.23
N PRO A 75 11.92 18.26 -11.19
CA PRO A 75 12.16 16.95 -10.55
C PRO A 75 12.58 17.05 -9.07
N PHE A 76 13.23 18.13 -8.61
CA PHE A 76 13.91 18.18 -7.31
C PHE A 76 13.48 19.35 -6.43
N GLY A 77 12.44 20.08 -6.83
CA GLY A 77 11.98 21.30 -6.11
C GLY A 77 11.45 21.04 -4.70
N MET A 78 11.15 19.78 -4.36
CA MET A 78 10.72 19.40 -3.01
C MET A 78 11.87 18.83 -2.13
N PHE A 79 13.11 18.82 -2.63
CA PHE A 79 14.24 18.34 -1.86
C PHE A 79 14.72 19.41 -0.88
N ALA A 80 14.97 18.99 0.36
CA ALA A 80 15.39 19.85 1.47
C ALA A 80 16.90 19.78 1.76
N VAL A 81 17.66 19.09 0.93
CA VAL A 81 19.11 18.94 1.04
C VAL A 81 19.78 19.21 -0.29
N PRO A 82 21.06 19.62 -0.31
CA PRO A 82 21.84 19.73 -1.54
C PRO A 82 21.96 18.39 -2.29
N GLN A 83 22.12 18.46 -3.61
CA GLN A 83 22.16 17.27 -4.48
C GLN A 83 23.30 16.29 -4.12
N ASP A 84 24.42 16.79 -3.64
CA ASP A 84 25.56 15.98 -3.19
C ASP A 84 25.28 15.14 -1.93
N ARG A 85 24.21 15.44 -1.20
CA ARG A 85 23.73 14.66 -0.07
C ARG A 85 22.66 13.62 -0.47
N VAL A 86 22.14 13.67 -1.69
CA VAL A 86 21.14 12.71 -2.18
C VAL A 86 21.84 11.44 -2.65
N ALA A 87 21.66 10.36 -1.93
CA ALA A 87 22.29 9.06 -2.24
C ALA A 87 21.45 8.20 -3.19
N ARG A 88 20.13 8.40 -3.24
CA ARG A 88 19.22 7.61 -4.08
C ARG A 88 18.00 8.41 -4.49
N ILE A 89 17.53 8.15 -5.71
CA ILE A 89 16.30 8.71 -6.27
C ILE A 89 15.40 7.54 -6.69
N HIS A 90 14.14 7.58 -6.28
CA HIS A 90 13.06 6.75 -6.79
C HIS A 90 12.01 7.61 -7.48
N ALA A 91 11.15 6.97 -8.25
CA ALA A 91 10.01 7.64 -8.86
C ALA A 91 8.83 6.67 -9.00
N SER A 92 7.63 7.18 -8.81
CA SER A 92 6.42 6.42 -9.15
C SER A 92 6.10 6.58 -10.63
N SER A 93 5.55 5.54 -11.24
CA SER A 93 5.04 5.62 -12.62
C SER A 93 3.87 6.62 -12.67
N GLY A 94 4.10 7.76 -13.31
CA GLY A 94 3.03 8.74 -13.54
C GLY A 94 2.11 8.27 -14.67
N THR A 95 0.85 8.03 -14.39
CA THR A 95 -0.18 7.79 -15.42
C THR A 95 -0.49 9.03 -16.28
N THR A 96 0.04 10.20 -15.90
CA THR A 96 -0.25 11.51 -16.52
C THR A 96 0.99 12.27 -17.02
N GLY A 97 2.08 11.57 -17.35
CA GLY A 97 3.26 12.14 -18.02
C GLY A 97 4.47 12.36 -17.13
N LYS A 98 4.43 13.20 -16.09
CA LYS A 98 5.57 13.41 -15.18
C LYS A 98 5.51 12.43 -14.00
N PRO A 99 6.60 11.68 -13.71
CA PRO A 99 6.66 10.83 -12.53
C PRO A 99 6.73 11.67 -11.25
N THR A 100 6.31 11.08 -10.12
CA THR A 100 6.57 11.65 -8.80
C THR A 100 7.95 11.19 -8.35
N VAL A 101 8.89 12.13 -8.24
CA VAL A 101 10.28 11.88 -7.85
C VAL A 101 10.42 11.99 -6.34
N VAL A 102 11.14 11.07 -5.73
CA VAL A 102 11.47 11.07 -4.31
C VAL A 102 12.96 10.82 -4.10
N GLY A 103 13.55 11.55 -3.16
CA GLY A 103 14.98 11.48 -2.85
C GLY A 103 15.25 10.98 -1.43
N TYR A 104 16.43 10.40 -1.24
CA TYR A 104 16.88 9.82 0.01
C TYR A 104 18.34 10.17 0.27
N THR A 105 18.66 10.62 1.49
CA THR A 105 20.04 10.62 2.00
C THR A 105 20.45 9.22 2.41
N LEU A 106 21.73 9.02 2.74
CA LEU A 106 22.19 7.76 3.35
C LEU A 106 21.49 7.49 4.69
N ALA A 107 21.23 8.53 5.49
CA ALA A 107 20.50 8.42 6.74
C ALA A 107 19.02 8.03 6.49
N ASP A 108 18.38 8.59 5.47
CA ASP A 108 17.03 8.18 5.07
C ASP A 108 16.98 6.70 4.66
N ILE A 109 17.97 6.22 3.91
CA ILE A 109 18.07 4.81 3.49
C ILE A 109 18.24 3.91 4.71
N ASP A 110 19.09 4.27 5.66
CA ASP A 110 19.32 3.50 6.90
C ASP A 110 18.05 3.44 7.76
N THR A 111 17.36 4.56 7.93
CA THR A 111 16.08 4.64 8.63
C THR A 111 15.03 3.76 7.95
N TRP A 112 14.90 3.86 6.64
CA TRP A 112 13.95 3.06 5.87
C TRP A 112 14.23 1.56 5.97
N ALA A 113 15.50 1.15 5.84
CA ALA A 113 15.93 -0.24 6.04
C ALA A 113 15.55 -0.75 7.43
N GLY A 114 15.73 0.08 8.46
CA GLY A 114 15.32 -0.23 9.84
C GLY A 114 13.82 -0.42 10.01
N LEU A 115 13.00 0.42 9.36
CA LEU A 115 11.54 0.33 9.39
C LEU A 115 11.02 -0.93 8.69
N VAL A 116 11.56 -1.26 7.53
CA VAL A 116 11.20 -2.50 6.82
C VAL A 116 11.66 -3.72 7.60
N ALA A 117 12.85 -3.71 8.18
CA ALA A 117 13.32 -4.79 9.06
C ALA A 117 12.39 -4.99 10.27
N ARG A 118 11.92 -3.88 10.87
CA ARG A 118 10.94 -3.91 11.97
C ARG A 118 9.63 -4.56 11.51
N SER A 119 9.14 -4.19 10.31
CA SER A 119 7.92 -4.74 9.72
C SER A 119 8.04 -6.24 9.43
N ILE A 120 9.17 -6.68 8.87
CA ILE A 120 9.45 -8.09 8.57
C ILE A 120 9.49 -8.93 9.88
N ARG A 121 10.12 -8.40 10.93
CA ARG A 121 10.12 -9.06 12.25
C ARG A 121 8.72 -9.09 12.88
N ALA A 122 7.94 -8.02 12.75
CA ALA A 122 6.56 -7.97 13.22
C ALA A 122 5.67 -8.99 12.49
N ALA A 123 5.95 -9.26 11.22
CA ALA A 123 5.29 -10.31 10.43
C ALA A 123 5.63 -11.74 10.88
N GLY A 124 6.57 -11.92 11.81
CA GLY A 124 6.92 -13.22 12.36
C GLY A 124 8.21 -13.85 11.83
N ALA A 125 9.01 -13.12 11.05
CA ALA A 125 10.28 -13.60 10.52
C ALA A 125 11.27 -13.97 11.63
N ARG A 126 12.03 -15.03 11.39
CA ARG A 126 13.01 -15.61 12.33
C ARG A 126 14.41 -15.59 11.72
N ARG A 127 15.41 -15.59 12.60
CA ARG A 127 16.81 -15.70 12.16
C ARG A 127 17.01 -16.97 11.32
N GLY A 128 17.65 -16.81 10.16
CA GLY A 128 17.89 -17.91 9.22
C GLY A 128 16.86 -18.03 8.11
N ASP A 129 15.75 -17.30 8.20
CA ASP A 129 14.76 -17.28 7.11
C ASP A 129 15.35 -16.65 5.85
N LYS A 130 14.93 -17.17 4.70
CA LYS A 130 15.17 -16.61 3.38
C LYS A 130 13.91 -15.90 2.89
N VAL A 131 14.08 -14.73 2.32
CA VAL A 131 12.99 -13.89 1.81
C VAL A 131 13.09 -13.77 0.30
N HIS A 132 12.11 -14.28 -0.40
CA HIS A 132 11.97 -14.13 -1.84
C HIS A 132 11.31 -12.76 -2.14
N VAL A 133 12.10 -11.83 -2.69
CA VAL A 133 11.62 -10.49 -3.00
C VAL A 133 11.10 -10.45 -4.43
N SER A 134 9.79 -10.40 -4.58
CA SER A 134 9.07 -10.33 -5.87
C SER A 134 8.51 -8.96 -6.19
N TYR A 135 8.90 -7.92 -5.47
CA TYR A 135 8.63 -6.53 -5.86
C TYR A 135 9.61 -6.07 -6.94
N GLY A 136 9.13 -5.23 -7.86
CA GLY A 136 9.99 -4.64 -8.89
C GLY A 136 11.14 -3.83 -8.30
N TYR A 137 12.34 -4.05 -8.82
CA TYR A 137 13.53 -3.25 -8.55
C TYR A 137 13.59 -2.05 -9.54
N GLY A 138 14.41 -1.08 -9.25
CA GLY A 138 14.58 0.12 -10.08
C GLY A 138 13.91 1.36 -9.45
N LEU A 139 13.22 2.17 -10.25
CA LEU A 139 12.62 3.42 -9.76
C LEU A 139 11.49 3.22 -8.75
N PHE A 140 10.78 2.12 -8.82
CA PHE A 140 9.77 1.75 -7.83
C PHE A 140 10.43 1.40 -6.48
N THR A 141 9.83 1.86 -5.37
CA THR A 141 10.42 1.71 -4.03
C THR A 141 10.31 0.30 -3.43
N GLY A 142 9.43 -0.55 -3.96
CA GLY A 142 9.08 -1.85 -3.35
C GLY A 142 10.26 -2.81 -3.26
N GLY A 143 10.97 -3.05 -4.37
CA GLY A 143 12.06 -4.03 -4.44
C GLY A 143 13.25 -3.66 -3.56
N LEU A 144 13.80 -2.46 -3.72
CA LEU A 144 14.95 -2.01 -2.93
C LEU A 144 14.57 -1.79 -1.46
N GLY A 145 13.37 -1.28 -1.17
CA GLY A 145 12.90 -1.15 0.21
C GLY A 145 12.83 -2.49 0.94
N ALA A 146 12.25 -3.51 0.31
CA ALA A 146 12.22 -4.86 0.83
C ALA A 146 13.64 -5.44 1.00
N HIS A 147 14.47 -5.34 -0.02
CA HIS A 147 15.83 -5.87 -0.07
C HIS A 147 16.69 -5.37 1.11
N TYR A 148 16.82 -4.04 1.26
CA TYR A 148 17.60 -3.44 2.35
C TYR A 148 17.02 -3.79 3.73
N GLY A 149 15.70 -3.87 3.84
CA GLY A 149 15.04 -4.29 5.08
C GLY A 149 15.33 -5.74 5.46
N VAL A 150 15.34 -6.65 4.49
CA VAL A 150 15.67 -8.06 4.69
C VAL A 150 17.10 -8.20 5.22
N GLU A 151 18.07 -7.55 4.57
CA GLU A 151 19.47 -7.57 5.00
C GLU A 151 19.65 -6.93 6.37
N ARG A 152 18.99 -5.80 6.64
CA ARG A 152 19.00 -5.14 7.96
C ARG A 152 18.37 -6.00 9.05
N ALA A 153 17.40 -6.84 8.70
CA ALA A 153 16.82 -7.82 9.63
C ALA A 153 17.76 -8.99 9.94
N GLY A 154 18.89 -9.11 9.25
CA GLY A 154 19.82 -10.24 9.37
C GLY A 154 19.28 -11.52 8.72
N LEU A 155 18.49 -11.38 7.67
CA LEU A 155 17.90 -12.47 6.89
C LEU A 155 18.57 -12.56 5.51
N THR A 156 18.31 -13.66 4.79
CA THR A 156 18.84 -13.85 3.44
C THR A 156 17.86 -13.30 2.41
N ALA A 157 18.28 -12.32 1.61
CA ALA A 157 17.49 -11.80 0.51
C ALA A 157 17.72 -12.60 -0.78
N ILE A 158 16.63 -12.97 -1.46
CA ILE A 158 16.63 -13.49 -2.82
C ILE A 158 16.05 -12.38 -3.72
N PRO A 159 16.90 -11.57 -4.38
CA PRO A 159 16.48 -10.34 -5.06
C PRO A 159 16.01 -10.63 -6.49
N PHE A 160 14.87 -11.30 -6.64
CA PHE A 160 14.37 -11.70 -7.95
C PHE A 160 13.71 -10.56 -8.72
N GLY A 161 12.81 -9.83 -8.05
CA GLY A 161 11.97 -8.81 -8.69
C GLY A 161 10.64 -9.35 -9.22
N GLY A 162 9.94 -8.54 -10.00
CA GLY A 162 8.66 -8.91 -10.58
C GLY A 162 8.80 -9.65 -11.92
N GLY A 163 7.74 -10.34 -12.31
CA GLY A 163 7.64 -11.04 -13.59
C GLY A 163 8.32 -12.41 -13.63
N GLN A 164 8.44 -12.98 -14.83
CA GLN A 164 9.02 -14.31 -15.08
C GLN A 164 8.44 -15.40 -14.16
N THR A 165 7.11 -15.53 -14.13
CA THR A 165 6.37 -16.30 -13.12
C THR A 165 6.81 -17.77 -13.04
N GLU A 166 7.10 -18.40 -14.18
CA GLU A 166 7.64 -19.77 -14.21
C GLU A 166 8.97 -19.88 -13.43
N ARG A 167 9.85 -18.90 -13.60
CA ARG A 167 11.13 -18.86 -12.90
C ARG A 167 10.98 -18.55 -11.44
N GLN A 168 9.99 -17.73 -11.03
CA GLN A 168 9.64 -17.50 -9.64
C GLN A 168 9.33 -18.84 -8.94
N VAL A 169 8.46 -19.65 -9.54
CA VAL A 169 8.08 -20.98 -9.02
C VAL A 169 9.30 -21.91 -8.94
N GLN A 170 10.15 -21.91 -9.98
CA GLN A 170 11.38 -22.69 -9.97
C GLN A 170 12.28 -22.31 -8.79
N LEU A 171 12.55 -21.01 -8.59
CA LEU A 171 13.46 -20.57 -7.53
C LEU A 171 12.86 -20.73 -6.12
N ILE A 172 11.56 -20.60 -5.96
CA ILE A 172 10.88 -20.92 -4.69
C ILE A 172 11.12 -22.39 -4.34
N ARG A 173 11.00 -23.29 -5.31
CA ARG A 173 11.27 -24.71 -5.12
C ARG A 173 12.74 -24.99 -4.84
N ASP A 174 13.66 -24.38 -5.61
CA ASP A 174 15.08 -24.70 -5.53
C ASP A 174 15.74 -24.06 -4.28
N PHE A 175 15.38 -22.83 -3.94
CA PHE A 175 15.97 -22.09 -2.83
C PHE A 175 15.22 -22.23 -1.51
N GLN A 176 13.97 -22.70 -1.57
CA GLN A 176 13.10 -22.94 -0.40
C GLN A 176 13.06 -21.75 0.58
N PRO A 177 12.63 -20.56 0.14
CA PRO A 177 12.42 -19.43 1.05
C PRO A 177 11.24 -19.69 1.99
N GLN A 178 11.32 -19.16 3.22
CA GLN A 178 10.24 -19.20 4.20
C GLN A 178 9.26 -18.03 4.02
N ILE A 179 9.76 -16.93 3.45
CA ILE A 179 9.01 -15.67 3.32
C ILE A 179 9.00 -15.23 1.87
N ILE A 180 7.86 -14.69 1.43
CA ILE A 180 7.75 -13.97 0.17
C ILE A 180 7.24 -12.55 0.41
N MET A 181 7.82 -11.56 -0.27
CA MET A 181 7.34 -10.19 -0.32
C MET A 181 6.91 -9.85 -1.75
N VAL A 182 5.62 -9.61 -1.93
CA VAL A 182 4.98 -9.51 -3.26
C VAL A 182 3.64 -8.77 -3.15
N THR A 183 3.07 -8.33 -4.26
CA THR A 183 1.68 -7.82 -4.26
C THR A 183 0.67 -8.97 -4.12
N PRO A 184 -0.49 -8.75 -3.49
CA PRO A 184 -1.50 -9.81 -3.32
C PRO A 184 -1.95 -10.42 -4.64
N SER A 185 -2.21 -9.59 -5.65
CA SER A 185 -2.65 -10.06 -6.96
C SER A 185 -1.60 -10.91 -7.68
N TYR A 186 -0.30 -10.56 -7.53
CA TYR A 186 0.76 -11.33 -8.15
C TYR A 186 1.06 -12.63 -7.41
N MET A 187 0.80 -12.70 -6.09
CA MET A 187 0.85 -13.97 -5.35
C MET A 187 -0.11 -15.00 -5.93
N LEU A 188 -1.30 -14.58 -6.29
CA LEU A 188 -2.29 -15.47 -6.93
C LEU A 188 -1.85 -15.92 -8.32
N ALA A 189 -1.17 -15.05 -9.08
CA ALA A 189 -0.57 -15.45 -10.35
C ALA A 189 0.56 -16.50 -10.17
N ILE A 190 1.34 -16.39 -9.10
CA ILE A 190 2.35 -17.39 -8.73
C ILE A 190 1.67 -18.71 -8.33
N ALA A 191 0.57 -18.66 -7.57
CA ALA A 191 -0.21 -19.82 -7.21
C ALA A 191 -0.78 -20.53 -8.45
N ASP A 192 -1.35 -19.78 -9.40
CA ASP A 192 -1.83 -20.32 -10.68
C ASP A 192 -0.71 -21.06 -11.44
N GLU A 193 0.50 -20.52 -11.41
CA GLU A 193 1.66 -21.12 -12.06
C GLU A 193 2.11 -22.42 -11.39
N PHE A 194 2.09 -22.51 -10.05
CA PHE A 194 2.32 -23.78 -9.33
C PHE A 194 1.35 -24.86 -9.81
N GLU A 195 0.06 -24.53 -9.85
CA GLU A 195 -1.00 -25.44 -10.28
C GLU A 195 -0.84 -25.84 -11.76
N ARG A 196 -0.49 -24.90 -12.64
CA ARG A 196 -0.22 -25.14 -14.05
C ARG A 196 0.93 -26.12 -14.26
N GLN A 197 1.94 -26.09 -13.39
CA GLN A 197 3.05 -27.05 -13.40
C GLN A 197 2.72 -28.37 -12.69
N GLY A 198 1.48 -28.58 -12.25
CA GLY A 198 1.03 -29.79 -11.55
C GLY A 198 1.53 -29.89 -10.11
N MET A 199 1.89 -28.78 -9.48
CA MET A 199 2.37 -28.72 -8.09
C MET A 199 1.30 -28.10 -7.20
N ASP A 200 1.23 -28.57 -5.95
CA ASP A 200 0.41 -27.95 -4.92
C ASP A 200 1.13 -26.72 -4.35
N PRO A 201 0.57 -25.50 -4.51
CA PRO A 201 1.16 -24.29 -3.94
C PRO A 201 1.33 -24.34 -2.42
N ALA A 202 0.41 -25.02 -1.70
CA ALA A 202 0.43 -25.15 -0.25
C ALA A 202 1.57 -26.06 0.23
N ALA A 203 2.12 -26.92 -0.63
CA ALA A 203 3.27 -27.76 -0.33
C ALA A 203 4.63 -27.03 -0.50
N SER A 204 4.63 -25.75 -0.89
CA SER A 204 5.85 -24.95 -0.98
C SER A 204 6.49 -24.68 0.39
N SER A 205 7.74 -24.21 0.39
CA SER A 205 8.45 -23.83 1.61
C SER A 205 7.93 -22.54 2.27
N LEU A 206 7.05 -21.78 1.59
CA LEU A 206 6.57 -20.49 2.04
C LEU A 206 5.67 -20.62 3.27
N GLN A 207 5.99 -19.91 4.33
CA GLN A 207 5.24 -19.88 5.59
C GLN A 207 4.62 -18.52 5.87
N ILE A 208 5.24 -17.44 5.37
CA ILE A 208 4.78 -16.06 5.56
C ILE A 208 4.77 -15.36 4.22
N GLY A 209 3.66 -14.70 3.91
CA GLY A 209 3.55 -13.74 2.82
C GLY A 209 3.39 -12.33 3.38
N ILE A 210 4.26 -11.39 2.97
CA ILE A 210 4.16 -9.98 3.33
C ILE A 210 3.69 -9.24 2.08
N PHE A 211 2.42 -8.83 2.10
CA PHE A 211 1.71 -8.30 0.95
C PHE A 211 1.41 -6.81 1.10
N GLY A 212 1.54 -6.07 0.02
CA GLY A 212 1.26 -4.64 0.01
C GLY A 212 1.30 -4.04 -1.39
N ALA A 213 1.39 -2.73 -1.46
CA ALA A 213 1.43 -1.91 -2.66
C ALA A 213 0.10 -1.73 -3.40
N GLU A 214 -0.92 -2.49 -3.08
CA GLU A 214 -2.28 -2.37 -3.61
C GLU A 214 -3.31 -2.64 -2.50
N PRO A 215 -4.53 -2.07 -2.57
CA PRO A 215 -5.62 -2.45 -1.68
C PRO A 215 -5.99 -3.92 -1.91
N TRP A 216 -6.31 -4.64 -0.83
CA TRP A 216 -6.77 -6.01 -0.88
C TRP A 216 -7.67 -6.34 0.31
N THR A 217 -8.65 -7.24 0.09
CA THR A 217 -9.72 -7.49 1.03
C THR A 217 -9.39 -8.63 2.01
N PRO A 218 -10.13 -8.78 3.12
CA PRO A 218 -10.05 -9.96 3.98
C PRO A 218 -10.33 -11.26 3.22
N GLU A 219 -11.24 -11.24 2.24
CA GLU A 219 -11.57 -12.37 1.38
C GLU A 219 -10.38 -12.76 0.50
N MET A 220 -9.64 -11.78 -0.04
CA MET A 220 -8.40 -12.00 -0.77
C MET A 220 -7.34 -12.63 0.14
N ARG A 221 -7.22 -12.18 1.39
CA ARG A 221 -6.34 -12.81 2.39
C ARG A 221 -6.69 -14.28 2.57
N ALA A 222 -7.97 -14.57 2.82
CA ALA A 222 -8.43 -15.94 3.00
C ALA A 222 -8.15 -16.82 1.78
N ALA A 223 -8.36 -16.30 0.57
CA ALA A 223 -8.06 -17.00 -0.67
C ALA A 223 -6.55 -17.30 -0.84
N ILE A 224 -5.68 -16.35 -0.53
CA ILE A 224 -4.23 -16.54 -0.58
C ILE A 224 -3.79 -17.56 0.47
N GLU A 225 -4.24 -17.42 1.71
CA GLU A 225 -3.88 -18.33 2.80
C GLU A 225 -4.33 -19.76 2.53
N ALA A 226 -5.54 -19.95 1.99
CA ALA A 226 -6.07 -21.25 1.64
C ALA A 226 -5.28 -21.95 0.51
N ARG A 227 -4.89 -21.17 -0.53
CA ARG A 227 -4.16 -21.72 -1.68
C ARG A 227 -2.69 -21.96 -1.41
N MET A 228 -2.05 -21.06 -0.66
CA MET A 228 -0.59 -21.07 -0.46
C MET A 228 -0.16 -21.76 0.83
N GLY A 229 -1.07 -22.00 1.77
CA GLY A 229 -0.73 -22.60 3.06
C GLY A 229 0.15 -21.72 3.95
N LEU A 230 0.18 -20.40 3.71
CA LEU A 230 1.02 -19.43 4.43
C LEU A 230 0.19 -18.46 5.27
N SER A 231 0.85 -17.76 6.19
CA SER A 231 0.25 -16.63 6.92
C SER A 231 0.43 -15.34 6.14
N ALA A 232 -0.65 -14.69 5.76
CA ALA A 232 -0.66 -13.45 5.00
C ALA A 232 -0.68 -12.23 5.93
N VAL A 233 0.31 -11.34 5.80
CA VAL A 233 0.49 -10.13 6.61
C VAL A 233 0.51 -8.90 5.70
N ASP A 234 -0.15 -7.83 6.11
CA ASP A 234 -0.22 -6.58 5.35
C ASP A 234 0.95 -5.67 5.69
N ILE A 235 1.63 -5.15 4.66
CA ILE A 235 2.61 -4.06 4.78
C ILE A 235 2.13 -2.87 3.97
N TYR A 236 2.12 -1.69 4.59
CA TYR A 236 1.68 -0.47 3.95
C TYR A 236 2.84 0.51 3.78
N GLY A 237 2.80 1.22 2.67
CA GLY A 237 3.69 2.34 2.39
C GLY A 237 3.41 2.96 1.04
N LEU A 238 3.99 4.12 0.81
CA LEU A 238 3.94 4.85 -0.44
C LEU A 238 5.26 5.60 -0.62
N SER A 239 5.69 5.71 -1.87
CA SER A 239 7.00 6.32 -2.23
C SER A 239 7.12 7.75 -1.73
N GLU A 240 6.04 8.51 -1.78
CA GLU A 240 6.01 9.94 -1.41
C GLU A 240 6.32 10.14 0.07
N VAL A 241 5.94 9.22 0.95
CA VAL A 241 6.20 9.30 2.39
C VAL A 241 7.52 8.62 2.75
N MET A 242 7.77 7.40 2.29
CA MET A 242 9.03 6.67 2.48
C MET A 242 9.22 5.54 1.47
N GLY A 243 8.22 4.71 1.26
CA GLY A 243 8.22 3.43 0.57
C GLY A 243 7.51 2.39 1.44
N PRO A 244 7.68 1.08 1.22
CA PRO A 244 7.15 0.06 2.10
C PRO A 244 7.70 0.21 3.52
N GLY A 245 6.90 -0.12 4.53
CA GLY A 245 7.33 -0.06 5.94
C GLY A 245 6.94 1.23 6.66
N VAL A 246 5.97 1.99 6.18
CA VAL A 246 5.31 3.06 6.95
C VAL A 246 4.43 2.45 8.04
N ALA A 247 3.73 1.38 7.71
CA ALA A 247 2.96 0.58 8.66
C ALA A 247 3.02 -0.91 8.27
N SER A 248 2.79 -1.78 9.24
CA SER A 248 2.75 -3.23 9.02
C SER A 248 1.88 -3.91 10.06
N GLU A 249 1.15 -4.94 9.64
CA GLU A 249 0.51 -5.83 10.60
C GLU A 249 1.53 -6.59 11.46
N CYS A 250 1.09 -6.93 12.65
CA CYS A 250 1.83 -7.82 13.55
C CYS A 250 1.21 -9.22 13.47
N ALA A 251 2.06 -10.24 13.38
CA ALA A 251 1.61 -11.65 13.27
C ALA A 251 0.73 -12.09 14.43
N GLU A 252 0.90 -11.46 15.61
CA GLU A 252 0.16 -11.77 16.83
C GLU A 252 -1.34 -11.48 16.71
N THR A 253 -1.73 -10.45 15.96
CA THR A 253 -3.12 -9.96 15.91
C THR A 253 -3.72 -9.94 14.51
N LYS A 254 -2.94 -9.55 13.50
CA LYS A 254 -3.38 -9.42 12.08
C LYS A 254 -4.67 -8.59 11.94
N ASP A 255 -4.78 -7.54 12.72
CA ASP A 255 -6.00 -6.71 12.88
C ASP A 255 -5.86 -5.29 12.33
N GLY A 256 -5.04 -5.15 11.32
CA GLY A 256 -4.71 -3.91 10.62
C GLY A 256 -3.28 -3.43 10.90
N PRO A 257 -2.66 -2.70 9.94
CA PRO A 257 -1.28 -2.27 10.05
C PRO A 257 -1.03 -1.33 11.23
N THR A 258 -0.07 -1.66 12.07
CA THR A 258 0.50 -0.77 13.08
C THR A 258 1.31 0.30 12.37
N ILE A 259 1.02 1.57 12.61
CA ILE A 259 1.75 2.70 12.06
C ILE A 259 3.01 2.93 12.90
N TRP A 260 4.17 3.05 12.25
CA TRP A 260 5.42 3.37 12.94
C TRP A 260 5.47 4.86 13.29
N GLU A 261 4.68 5.24 14.29
CA GLU A 261 4.39 6.63 14.67
C GLU A 261 5.59 7.37 15.29
N ASP A 262 6.68 6.69 15.55
CA ASP A 262 7.97 7.31 15.86
C ASP A 262 8.61 7.97 14.61
N HIS A 263 8.22 7.57 13.41
CA HIS A 263 8.73 8.12 12.14
C HIS A 263 7.67 8.80 11.27
N PHE A 264 6.39 8.54 11.51
CA PHE A 264 5.28 9.09 10.72
C PHE A 264 4.14 9.53 11.63
N TYR A 265 3.63 10.74 11.40
CA TYR A 265 2.45 11.25 12.10
C TYR A 265 1.22 11.11 11.22
N PRO A 266 0.23 10.28 11.59
CA PRO A 266 -0.99 10.10 10.83
C PRO A 266 -2.09 11.06 11.28
N GLU A 267 -2.89 11.54 10.33
CA GLU A 267 -4.18 12.17 10.54
C GLU A 267 -5.23 11.47 9.68
N ILE A 268 -6.48 11.46 10.13
CA ILE A 268 -7.63 11.17 9.27
C ILE A 268 -8.38 12.46 9.02
N ILE A 269 -8.75 12.72 7.79
CA ILE A 269 -9.49 13.92 7.41
C ILE A 269 -10.76 13.56 6.64
N ASP A 270 -11.75 14.44 6.70
CA ASP A 270 -12.83 14.43 5.73
C ASP A 270 -12.26 14.76 4.34
N PRO A 271 -12.43 13.89 3.35
CA PRO A 271 -11.82 14.10 2.02
C PRO A 271 -12.35 15.32 1.27
N ASN A 272 -13.54 15.83 1.63
CA ASN A 272 -14.19 16.97 0.98
C ASN A 272 -13.86 18.31 1.67
N THR A 273 -13.93 18.34 3.01
CA THR A 273 -13.72 19.57 3.79
C THR A 273 -12.26 19.75 4.21
N GLY A 274 -11.50 18.66 4.36
CA GLY A 274 -10.13 18.68 4.90
C GLY A 274 -10.07 18.80 6.42
N GLU A 275 -11.22 18.74 7.11
CA GLU A 275 -11.27 18.76 8.58
C GLU A 275 -10.69 17.48 9.16
N VAL A 276 -9.89 17.60 10.22
CA VAL A 276 -9.34 16.45 10.95
C VAL A 276 -10.44 15.76 11.72
N LEU A 277 -10.58 14.46 11.49
CA LEU A 277 -11.55 13.60 12.17
C LEU A 277 -10.91 12.93 13.40
N PRO A 278 -11.68 12.68 14.45
CA PRO A 278 -11.20 11.95 15.62
C PRO A 278 -10.86 10.49 15.29
N ASP A 279 -10.02 9.87 16.12
CA ASP A 279 -9.70 8.45 16.02
C ASP A 279 -11.00 7.61 16.04
N GLY A 280 -11.05 6.57 15.21
CA GLY A 280 -12.24 5.73 15.00
C GLY A 280 -13.16 6.18 13.86
N GLU A 281 -13.10 7.44 13.46
CA GLU A 281 -13.85 7.95 12.31
C GLU A 281 -13.16 7.56 10.98
N PHE A 282 -13.98 7.25 9.98
CA PHE A 282 -13.50 6.85 8.65
C PHE A 282 -13.30 8.06 7.74
N GLY A 283 -12.16 8.15 7.10
CA GLY A 283 -11.82 9.24 6.20
C GLY A 283 -10.55 9.01 5.41
N GLU A 284 -9.97 10.08 4.85
CA GLU A 284 -8.73 10.03 4.09
C GLU A 284 -7.52 10.08 5.03
N LEU A 285 -6.59 9.17 4.82
CA LEU A 285 -5.31 9.12 5.53
C LEU A 285 -4.35 10.20 5.03
N VAL A 286 -3.76 10.91 5.97
CA VAL A 286 -2.75 11.96 5.75
C VAL A 286 -1.52 11.64 6.58
N PHE A 287 -0.33 11.79 6.01
CA PHE A 287 0.92 11.61 6.73
C PHE A 287 1.80 12.85 6.72
N THR A 288 2.46 13.09 7.86
CA THR A 288 3.63 13.95 7.98
C THR A 288 4.83 13.10 8.35
N SER A 289 5.91 13.19 7.58
CA SER A 289 7.17 12.50 7.90
C SER A 289 7.88 13.20 9.06
N LEU A 290 8.45 12.44 9.98
CA LEU A 290 9.08 12.97 11.19
C LEU A 290 10.62 12.94 11.15
N THR A 291 11.20 12.10 10.28
CA THR A 291 12.66 11.83 10.28
C THR A 291 13.28 11.84 8.89
N LYS A 292 12.51 12.22 7.87
CA LYS A 292 12.99 12.23 6.49
C LYS A 292 13.79 13.50 6.20
N GLU A 293 15.04 13.34 5.75
CA GLU A 293 15.95 14.45 5.50
C GLU A 293 15.84 15.02 4.08
N ALA A 294 15.96 14.12 3.06
CA ALA A 294 16.07 14.59 1.67
C ALA A 294 14.78 15.24 1.16
N MET A 295 13.64 14.64 1.48
CA MET A 295 12.34 15.13 1.01
C MET A 295 11.29 14.95 2.09
N PRO A 296 11.25 15.85 3.10
CA PRO A 296 10.18 15.81 4.10
C PRO A 296 8.82 16.06 3.45
N VAL A 297 7.79 15.40 3.94
CA VAL A 297 6.41 15.65 3.54
C VAL A 297 5.60 16.13 4.73
N VAL A 298 4.83 17.19 4.54
CA VAL A 298 3.98 17.81 5.55
C VAL A 298 2.53 17.65 5.14
N ARG A 299 1.74 16.98 5.95
CA ARG A 299 0.31 16.73 5.74
C ARG A 299 0.01 16.23 4.32
N TYR A 300 0.72 15.18 3.90
CA TYR A 300 0.56 14.60 2.56
C TYR A 300 -0.74 13.81 2.47
N ARG A 301 -1.61 14.19 1.55
CA ARG A 301 -2.88 13.51 1.25
C ARG A 301 -2.61 12.24 0.43
N THR A 302 -2.80 11.08 1.07
CA THR A 302 -2.51 9.78 0.44
C THR A 302 -3.60 9.31 -0.52
N ARG A 303 -4.82 9.81 -0.38
CA ARG A 303 -6.06 9.35 -1.01
C ARG A 303 -6.54 7.97 -0.53
N ASP A 304 -5.80 7.32 0.36
CA ASP A 304 -6.23 6.05 0.95
C ASP A 304 -7.30 6.29 2.01
N LEU A 305 -8.32 5.43 2.04
CA LEU A 305 -9.44 5.52 2.97
C LEU A 305 -9.27 4.51 4.10
N THR A 306 -9.31 4.99 5.33
CA THR A 306 -9.17 4.19 6.53
C THR A 306 -9.65 4.95 7.78
N ARG A 307 -9.42 4.39 8.95
CA ARG A 307 -9.57 5.01 10.27
C ARG A 307 -8.41 4.64 11.17
N LEU A 308 -8.10 5.49 12.15
CA LEU A 308 -7.10 5.19 13.18
C LEU A 308 -7.76 4.46 14.34
N LEU A 309 -7.12 3.40 14.81
CA LEU A 309 -7.60 2.54 15.87
C LEU A 309 -6.52 2.41 16.96
N PRO A 310 -6.92 2.12 18.22
CA PRO A 310 -5.96 1.85 19.28
C PRO A 310 -5.00 0.71 18.92
N GLY A 311 -3.76 0.80 19.37
CA GLY A 311 -2.79 -0.28 19.22
C GLY A 311 -3.17 -1.53 19.99
N THR A 312 -2.90 -2.69 19.41
CA THR A 312 -3.14 -4.02 20.00
C THR A 312 -1.82 -4.71 20.31
N ALA A 313 -1.14 -5.26 19.30
CA ALA A 313 0.18 -5.88 19.47
C ALA A 313 1.27 -4.87 19.92
N ARG A 314 1.06 -3.59 19.68
CA ARG A 314 1.93 -2.48 20.08
C ARG A 314 1.10 -1.35 20.67
N PRO A 315 0.74 -1.39 21.98
CA PRO A 315 -0.23 -0.47 22.58
C PRO A 315 0.12 1.03 22.46
N GLY A 316 1.40 1.37 22.42
CA GLY A 316 1.85 2.76 22.25
C GLY A 316 1.69 3.33 20.84
N PHE A 317 1.46 2.47 19.84
CA PHE A 317 1.33 2.84 18.42
C PHE A 317 -0.10 2.60 17.97
N ARG A 318 -0.73 3.58 17.31
CA ARG A 318 -2.02 3.37 16.66
C ARG A 318 -1.84 2.43 15.46
N ARG A 319 -2.89 1.71 15.17
CA ARG A 319 -3.02 0.95 13.93
C ARG A 319 -4.06 1.59 13.04
N MET A 320 -4.03 1.30 11.78
CA MET A 320 -5.10 1.69 10.87
C MET A 320 -5.93 0.46 10.48
N GLU A 321 -7.20 0.69 10.20
CA GLU A 321 -8.00 -0.32 9.54
C GLU A 321 -7.37 -0.66 8.19
N LYS A 322 -7.48 -1.91 7.77
CA LYS A 322 -6.94 -2.36 6.48
C LYS A 322 -7.48 -1.51 5.34
N ILE A 323 -6.58 -0.99 4.50
CA ILE A 323 -6.97 -0.20 3.33
C ILE A 323 -7.61 -1.10 2.28
N THR A 324 -8.88 -0.85 1.99
CA THR A 324 -9.66 -1.55 0.97
C THR A 324 -10.06 -0.67 -0.21
N GLY A 325 -9.78 0.64 -0.13
CA GLY A 325 -10.14 1.58 -1.19
C GLY A 325 -9.38 2.90 -1.12
N ARG A 326 -9.47 3.66 -2.19
CA ARG A 326 -8.89 4.99 -2.36
C ARG A 326 -9.95 5.96 -2.87
N CYS A 327 -9.86 7.23 -2.48
CA CYS A 327 -10.79 8.26 -3.00
C CYS A 327 -10.73 8.39 -4.53
N ASP A 328 -9.56 8.17 -5.14
CA ASP A 328 -9.32 8.32 -6.58
C ASP A 328 -9.56 7.05 -7.41
N ASP A 329 -9.75 5.88 -6.75
CA ASP A 329 -10.16 4.63 -7.39
C ASP A 329 -11.70 4.43 -7.35
N MET A 330 -12.41 5.34 -6.70
CA MET A 330 -13.87 5.31 -6.63
C MET A 330 -14.46 5.57 -8.02
N MET A 331 -15.24 4.61 -8.48
CA MET A 331 -16.02 4.73 -9.72
C MET A 331 -17.39 5.33 -9.40
N ILE A 332 -17.77 6.36 -10.13
CA ILE A 332 -19.13 6.89 -10.08
C ILE A 332 -19.89 6.33 -11.28
N VAL A 333 -20.90 5.51 -11.03
CA VAL A 333 -21.71 4.88 -12.08
C VAL A 333 -23.17 5.23 -11.82
N ARG A 334 -23.75 6.07 -12.68
CA ARG A 334 -25.15 6.54 -12.56
C ARG A 334 -25.46 7.11 -11.15
N GLY A 335 -24.54 7.88 -10.58
CA GLY A 335 -24.70 8.51 -9.26
C GLY A 335 -24.42 7.59 -8.07
N VAL A 336 -24.02 6.35 -8.29
CA VAL A 336 -23.61 5.42 -7.23
C VAL A 336 -22.09 5.35 -7.16
N ASN A 337 -21.55 5.50 -5.95
CA ASN A 337 -20.14 5.32 -5.67
C ASN A 337 -19.80 3.83 -5.52
N VAL A 338 -18.89 3.34 -6.36
CA VAL A 338 -18.49 1.92 -6.41
C VAL A 338 -16.99 1.82 -6.26
N PHE A 339 -16.54 0.98 -5.34
CA PHE A 339 -15.13 0.65 -5.17
C PHE A 339 -14.81 -0.73 -5.79
N PRO A 340 -13.66 -0.88 -6.46
CA PRO A 340 -13.23 -2.19 -6.98
C PRO A 340 -13.20 -3.29 -5.91
N SER A 341 -12.84 -2.96 -4.68
CA SER A 341 -12.82 -3.89 -3.54
C SER A 341 -14.19 -4.49 -3.22
N GLN A 342 -15.28 -3.72 -3.37
CA GLN A 342 -16.64 -4.24 -3.17
C GLN A 342 -16.98 -5.31 -4.22
N ILE A 343 -16.52 -5.12 -5.46
CA ILE A 343 -16.68 -6.10 -6.54
C ILE A 343 -15.82 -7.33 -6.27
N GLU A 344 -14.57 -7.14 -5.80
CA GLU A 344 -13.65 -8.21 -5.42
C GLU A 344 -14.25 -9.13 -4.35
N GLU A 345 -14.83 -8.57 -3.29
CA GLU A 345 -15.51 -9.32 -2.22
C GLU A 345 -16.62 -10.22 -2.77
N LEU A 346 -17.39 -9.73 -3.74
CA LEU A 346 -18.46 -10.52 -4.37
C LEU A 346 -17.90 -11.61 -5.28
N ILE A 347 -16.86 -11.31 -6.05
CA ILE A 347 -16.17 -12.30 -6.92
C ILE A 347 -15.67 -13.47 -6.09
N LEU A 348 -15.00 -13.21 -4.97
CA LEU A 348 -14.37 -14.23 -4.14
C LEU A 348 -15.36 -15.17 -3.43
N LYS A 349 -16.66 -14.86 -3.43
CA LYS A 349 -17.74 -15.77 -2.99
C LYS A 349 -18.04 -16.88 -4.00
N HIS A 350 -17.55 -16.77 -5.23
CA HIS A 350 -17.85 -17.68 -6.33
C HIS A 350 -16.60 -18.49 -6.72
N ALA A 351 -16.47 -19.70 -6.22
CA ALA A 351 -15.32 -20.59 -6.47
C ALA A 351 -15.05 -20.90 -7.96
N ALA A 352 -16.06 -20.73 -8.84
CA ALA A 352 -15.92 -20.91 -10.28
C ALA A 352 -15.33 -19.68 -11.00
N LEU A 353 -15.10 -18.58 -10.29
CA LEU A 353 -14.49 -17.35 -10.81
C LEU A 353 -13.08 -17.18 -10.23
N SER A 354 -12.18 -16.65 -11.05
CA SER A 354 -10.83 -16.31 -10.65
C SER A 354 -10.80 -14.93 -9.98
N PRO A 355 -9.86 -14.64 -9.07
CA PRO A 355 -9.69 -13.30 -8.49
C PRO A 355 -9.09 -12.27 -9.46
N HIS A 356 -8.82 -12.67 -10.70
CA HIS A 356 -8.33 -11.77 -11.73
C HIS A 356 -9.49 -11.11 -12.46
N TYR A 357 -9.66 -9.81 -12.25
CA TYR A 357 -10.78 -9.04 -12.80
C TYR A 357 -10.38 -7.60 -13.14
N GLN A 358 -11.21 -6.95 -13.95
CA GLN A 358 -11.15 -5.52 -14.26
C GLN A 358 -12.55 -4.92 -14.30
N CYS A 359 -12.69 -3.71 -13.75
CA CYS A 359 -13.87 -2.88 -13.86
C CYS A 359 -13.68 -1.92 -15.03
N VAL A 360 -14.45 -2.06 -16.08
CA VAL A 360 -14.38 -1.20 -17.27
C VAL A 360 -15.55 -0.24 -17.24
N LEU A 361 -15.25 1.06 -17.18
CA LEU A 361 -16.23 2.12 -17.26
C LEU A 361 -16.36 2.56 -18.72
N GLY A 362 -17.59 2.61 -19.21
CA GLY A 362 -17.92 3.04 -20.56
C GLY A 362 -19.13 3.96 -20.57
N LYS A 363 -19.64 4.26 -21.77
CA LYS A 363 -20.88 4.99 -21.98
C LYS A 363 -21.75 4.29 -23.03
N GLU A 364 -23.05 4.30 -22.78
CA GLU A 364 -24.06 3.94 -23.75
C GLU A 364 -25.02 5.13 -23.90
N GLY A 365 -24.84 5.91 -24.96
CA GLY A 365 -25.47 7.21 -25.07
C GLY A 365 -25.05 8.15 -23.93
N PRO A 366 -26.00 8.77 -23.20
CA PRO A 366 -25.66 9.64 -22.07
C PRO A 366 -25.35 8.88 -20.75
N LEU A 367 -25.59 7.58 -20.72
CA LEU A 367 -25.51 6.79 -19.48
C LEU A 367 -24.15 6.11 -19.32
N ASP A 368 -23.59 6.22 -18.11
CA ASP A 368 -22.41 5.45 -17.73
C ASP A 368 -22.74 3.96 -17.62
N THR A 369 -21.82 3.12 -18.09
CA THR A 369 -21.89 1.66 -17.99
C THR A 369 -20.73 1.11 -17.20
N LEU A 370 -20.99 0.02 -16.48
CA LEU A 370 -19.97 -0.77 -15.79
C LEU A 370 -19.95 -2.18 -16.38
N THR A 371 -18.78 -2.59 -16.86
CA THR A 371 -18.53 -3.97 -17.25
C THR A 371 -17.45 -4.55 -16.32
N VAL A 372 -17.73 -5.67 -15.69
CA VAL A 372 -16.75 -6.44 -14.94
C VAL A 372 -16.22 -7.54 -15.85
N ARG A 373 -14.97 -7.42 -16.27
CA ARG A 373 -14.23 -8.49 -16.93
C ARG A 373 -13.66 -9.40 -15.87
N ILE A 374 -13.97 -10.69 -15.96
CA ILE A 374 -13.56 -11.68 -14.98
C ILE A 374 -13.11 -12.96 -15.69
N GLU A 375 -12.10 -13.62 -15.16
CA GLU A 375 -11.68 -14.94 -15.66
C GLU A 375 -12.44 -16.04 -14.95
N ALA A 376 -12.72 -17.12 -15.69
CA ALA A 376 -13.11 -18.38 -15.07
C ALA A 376 -11.93 -18.96 -14.25
N ALA A 377 -12.22 -19.62 -13.15
CA ALA A 377 -11.20 -20.35 -12.42
C ALA A 377 -10.66 -21.51 -13.29
N LEU A 378 -9.36 -21.81 -13.17
CA LEU A 378 -8.63 -22.71 -14.06
C LEU A 378 -9.28 -24.08 -14.23
N ALA A 379 -9.83 -24.62 -13.15
CA ALA A 379 -10.48 -25.94 -13.13
C ALA A 379 -12.02 -25.88 -13.22
N ALA A 380 -12.61 -24.70 -13.41
CA ALA A 380 -14.07 -24.55 -13.42
C ALA A 380 -14.68 -24.97 -14.75
N PRO A 381 -15.76 -25.81 -14.74
CA PRO A 381 -16.55 -26.06 -15.92
C PRO A 381 -17.16 -24.76 -16.47
N ALA A 382 -17.25 -24.63 -17.80
CA ALA A 382 -17.76 -23.43 -18.46
C ALA A 382 -19.17 -23.02 -17.98
N ASP A 383 -20.06 -24.00 -17.77
CA ASP A 383 -21.41 -23.76 -17.28
C ASP A 383 -21.41 -23.23 -15.83
N ALA A 384 -20.50 -23.71 -14.99
CA ALA A 384 -20.34 -23.24 -13.61
C ALA A 384 -19.84 -21.78 -13.59
N ALA A 385 -18.87 -21.43 -14.43
CA ALA A 385 -18.37 -20.07 -14.55
C ALA A 385 -19.46 -19.11 -15.07
N LYS A 386 -20.25 -19.53 -16.07
CA LYS A 386 -21.38 -18.76 -16.60
C LYS A 386 -22.48 -18.55 -15.54
N SER A 387 -22.82 -19.59 -14.79
CA SER A 387 -23.78 -19.48 -13.67
C SER A 387 -23.27 -18.52 -12.60
N ALA A 388 -22.01 -18.65 -12.19
CA ALA A 388 -21.37 -17.76 -11.22
C ALA A 388 -21.36 -16.29 -11.67
N SER A 389 -21.07 -16.02 -12.96
CA SER A 389 -21.12 -14.69 -13.54
C SER A 389 -22.53 -14.08 -13.50
N SER A 390 -23.56 -14.90 -13.73
CA SER A 390 -24.96 -14.45 -13.62
C SER A 390 -25.36 -14.14 -12.18
N HIS A 391 -24.84 -14.90 -11.20
CA HIS A 391 -25.02 -14.61 -9.78
C HIS A 391 -24.28 -13.33 -9.38
N LEU A 392 -23.03 -13.17 -9.80
CA LEU A 392 -22.24 -11.98 -9.54
C LEU A 392 -22.94 -10.69 -10.03
N ALA A 393 -23.53 -10.72 -11.24
CA ALA A 393 -24.28 -9.57 -11.75
C ALA A 393 -25.47 -9.21 -10.86
N ARG A 394 -26.17 -10.20 -10.33
CA ARG A 394 -27.29 -10.00 -9.39
C ARG A 394 -26.81 -9.47 -8.04
N ASP A 395 -25.71 -10.00 -7.53
CA ASP A 395 -25.13 -9.58 -6.25
C ASP A 395 -24.64 -8.12 -6.33
N ILE A 396 -23.98 -7.74 -7.43
CA ILE A 396 -23.58 -6.34 -7.66
C ILE A 396 -24.83 -5.44 -7.68
N LYS A 397 -25.88 -5.85 -8.36
CA LYS A 397 -27.12 -5.07 -8.43
C LYS A 397 -27.81 -4.93 -7.09
N SER A 398 -27.89 -6.03 -6.31
CA SER A 398 -28.63 -6.05 -5.04
C SER A 398 -27.85 -5.42 -3.88
N LEU A 399 -26.51 -5.59 -3.83
CA LEU A 399 -25.69 -5.17 -2.69
C LEU A 399 -25.00 -3.83 -2.92
N ILE A 400 -24.63 -3.50 -4.17
CA ILE A 400 -23.97 -2.24 -4.49
C ILE A 400 -24.94 -1.23 -5.11
N GLY A 401 -26.02 -1.70 -5.75
CA GLY A 401 -27.06 -0.85 -6.34
C GLY A 401 -26.80 -0.46 -7.79
N VAL A 402 -25.76 -0.98 -8.44
CA VAL A 402 -25.45 -0.70 -9.84
C VAL A 402 -25.68 -1.92 -10.73
N THR A 403 -26.11 -1.69 -11.97
CA THR A 403 -26.16 -2.75 -12.97
C THR A 403 -24.80 -2.85 -13.65
N ALA A 404 -24.19 -4.03 -13.60
CA ALA A 404 -22.95 -4.33 -14.29
C ALA A 404 -23.18 -5.45 -15.33
N ALA A 405 -22.57 -5.30 -16.50
CA ALA A 405 -22.38 -6.40 -17.43
C ALA A 405 -21.19 -7.26 -16.94
N ILE A 406 -21.29 -8.58 -17.06
CA ILE A 406 -20.18 -9.48 -16.72
C ILE A 406 -19.65 -10.10 -18.01
N GLU A 407 -18.38 -9.84 -18.30
CA GLU A 407 -17.65 -10.44 -19.43
C GLU A 407 -16.73 -11.53 -18.86
N THR A 408 -17.12 -12.79 -19.06
CA THR A 408 -16.35 -13.92 -18.57
C THR A 408 -15.31 -14.33 -19.61
N LEU A 409 -14.05 -14.27 -19.24
CA LEU A 409 -12.90 -14.63 -20.05
C LEU A 409 -12.34 -15.99 -19.65
N ALA A 410 -11.65 -16.64 -20.59
CA ALA A 410 -10.86 -17.82 -20.26
C ALA A 410 -9.70 -17.45 -19.29
N SER A 411 -9.20 -18.43 -18.54
CA SER A 411 -8.02 -18.25 -17.69
C SER A 411 -6.84 -17.70 -18.50
N GLY A 412 -6.20 -16.64 -17.99
CA GLY A 412 -5.13 -15.90 -18.70
C GLY A 412 -5.64 -14.81 -19.65
N GLY A 413 -6.94 -14.57 -19.75
CA GLY A 413 -7.54 -13.55 -20.61
C GLY A 413 -7.34 -12.11 -20.15
N ILE A 414 -6.97 -11.93 -18.87
CA ILE A 414 -6.59 -10.63 -18.30
C ILE A 414 -5.07 -10.59 -18.13
N GLU A 415 -4.45 -9.55 -18.68
CA GLU A 415 -3.01 -9.36 -18.56
C GLU A 415 -2.58 -9.30 -17.09
N ARG A 416 -1.59 -10.11 -16.73
CA ARG A 416 -1.03 -10.12 -15.37
C ARG A 416 -0.09 -8.95 -15.20
N SER A 417 -0.42 -8.09 -14.25
CA SER A 417 0.52 -7.06 -13.83
C SER A 417 1.64 -7.68 -13.00
N VAL A 418 2.88 -7.36 -13.34
CA VAL A 418 4.06 -7.74 -12.55
C VAL A 418 4.25 -6.84 -11.31
N GLY A 419 3.35 -5.91 -11.10
CA GLY A 419 3.28 -4.98 -9.97
C GLY A 419 1.85 -4.86 -9.47
N LYS A 420 1.33 -3.62 -9.42
CA LYS A 420 -0.06 -3.35 -9.01
C LYS A 420 -1.04 -3.79 -10.08
N ALA A 421 -2.11 -4.47 -9.69
CA ALA A 421 -3.19 -4.81 -10.61
C ALA A 421 -3.93 -3.55 -11.08
N ARG A 422 -4.17 -3.44 -12.38
CA ARG A 422 -5.01 -2.39 -12.95
C ARG A 422 -6.47 -2.81 -12.86
N ARG A 423 -7.11 -2.44 -11.75
CA ARG A 423 -8.51 -2.82 -11.46
C ARG A 423 -9.54 -1.98 -12.19
N VAL A 424 -9.22 -0.74 -12.54
CA VAL A 424 -10.15 0.19 -13.22
C VAL A 424 -9.60 0.60 -14.58
N VAL A 425 -10.45 0.49 -15.61
CA VAL A 425 -10.22 0.97 -16.97
C VAL A 425 -11.34 1.95 -17.30
N ASP A 426 -11.06 3.24 -17.35
CA ASP A 426 -12.07 4.27 -17.66
C ASP A 426 -11.98 4.68 -19.14
N LEU A 427 -12.93 4.23 -19.93
CA LEU A 427 -13.06 4.52 -21.36
C LEU A 427 -13.97 5.73 -21.66
N ARG A 428 -14.51 6.39 -20.63
CA ARG A 428 -15.46 7.52 -20.81
C ARG A 428 -14.79 8.81 -21.27
N ARG A 429 -13.46 8.87 -21.14
CA ARG A 429 -12.63 10.05 -21.44
C ARG A 429 -11.78 9.91 -22.70
N THR A 430 -12.02 8.86 -23.49
CA THR A 430 -11.36 8.64 -24.77
C THR A 430 -12.16 9.22 -25.93
#